data_9c704b96b4f88f7f10e11522ed12836c
#
_entry.id   9c704b96b4f88f7f10e11522ed12836c
#
_cell.length_a   1.000
_cell.length_b   1.000
_cell.length_c   1.000
_cell.angle_alpha   90.00
_cell.angle_beta   90.00
_cell.angle_gamma   90.00
#
_symmetry.space_group_name_H-M   'P 1'
#
loop_
_entity.id
_entity.type
_entity.pdbx_description
1 polymer ?
#
loop_
_entity_poly.entity_id
_entity_poly.type
_entity_poly.pdbx_seq_one_letter_code
_entity_poly.pdbx_strand_id
1 'polypeptide(L)'
;QNSETEERFHMDHAYYGPSFDDDYHQQLLKAKASKLDKKLFLIEKIENNNKLCEETAEAISKGLVIGWFQGRSEFGPRGLGNRSILALATDQKYKDIVNEKVKKRESWRPFCPTIIEEKSNEFLKNPVYAPYMILGFEMKNPELYPAVSHVDGTCRPQILKKSVNPDFYQVTKGLDGIVL
;
A
#
# COMPACT_ATOMS: atom_id res chain seq x y z
N GLN A 1 -32.23 -25.78 25.08
CA GLN A 1 -31.22 -25.63 23.99
C GLN A 1 -30.49 -24.32 24.26
N ASN A 2 -29.33 -24.44 24.90
CA ASN A 2 -28.43 -23.29 25.10
C ASN A 2 -27.79 -22.99 23.75
N SER A 3 -28.22 -21.94 23.08
CA SER A 3 -27.43 -21.31 22.05
C SER A 3 -26.32 -20.51 22.76
N GLU A 4 -25.16 -21.14 22.99
CA GLU A 4 -23.93 -20.40 23.23
C GLU A 4 -23.76 -19.51 22.01
N THR A 5 -23.87 -18.22 22.22
CA THR A 5 -23.51 -17.23 21.20
C THR A 5 -22.01 -17.32 21.03
N GLU A 6 -21.55 -18.08 20.02
CA GLU A 6 -20.15 -18.08 19.64
C GLU A 6 -19.75 -16.63 19.38
N GLU A 7 -18.80 -16.14 20.17
CA GLU A 7 -18.22 -14.81 19.99
C GLU A 7 -17.61 -14.77 18.59
N ARG A 8 -18.12 -13.90 17.72
CA ARG A 8 -17.62 -13.78 16.35
C ARG A 8 -16.18 -13.27 16.40
N PHE A 9 -15.27 -14.02 15.77
CA PHE A 9 -13.91 -13.58 15.58
C PHE A 9 -13.88 -12.23 14.84
N HIS A 10 -13.29 -11.21 15.44
CA HIS A 10 -13.09 -9.92 14.82
C HIS A 10 -11.67 -9.85 14.25
N MET A 11 -11.55 -9.66 12.94
CA MET A 11 -10.28 -9.54 12.26
C MET A 11 -9.87 -8.05 12.20
N ASP A 12 -8.98 -7.64 13.09
CA ASP A 12 -8.53 -6.23 13.17
C ASP A 12 -7.58 -5.85 12.04
N HIS A 13 -6.84 -6.82 11.51
CA HIS A 13 -5.89 -6.66 10.41
C HIS A 13 -5.74 -7.96 9.61
N ALA A 14 -5.06 -7.90 8.45
CA ALA A 14 -4.81 -9.07 7.61
C ALA A 14 -3.38 -9.63 7.72
N TYR A 15 -2.55 -9.15 8.63
CA TYR A 15 -1.11 -9.46 8.72
C TYR A 15 -0.83 -10.76 9.49
N TYR A 16 -1.29 -11.90 8.95
CA TYR A 16 -1.16 -13.23 9.58
C TYR A 16 -0.15 -14.15 8.89
N GLY A 17 0.41 -13.73 7.76
CA GLY A 17 1.38 -14.50 7.01
C GLY A 17 2.80 -14.47 7.61
N PRO A 18 3.81 -15.04 6.94
CA PRO A 18 5.18 -15.08 7.41
C PRO A 18 5.81 -13.68 7.48
N SER A 19 6.76 -13.53 8.40
CA SER A 19 7.67 -12.40 8.51
C SER A 19 9.12 -12.87 8.46
N PHE A 20 10.00 -11.94 8.13
CA PHE A 20 11.45 -12.18 8.05
C PHE A 20 12.16 -11.09 8.84
N ASP A 21 13.21 -11.46 9.56
CA ASP A 21 14.02 -10.55 10.37
C ASP A 21 15.20 -9.97 9.58
N ASP A 22 15.90 -9.04 10.19
CA ASP A 22 17.07 -8.39 9.59
C ASP A 22 18.21 -9.38 9.29
N ASP A 23 18.40 -10.38 10.14
CA ASP A 23 19.43 -11.39 9.94
C ASP A 23 19.15 -12.23 8.69
N TYR A 24 17.89 -12.62 8.47
CA TYR A 24 17.48 -13.29 7.25
C TYR A 24 17.71 -12.40 6.00
N HIS A 25 17.36 -11.12 6.08
CA HIS A 25 17.57 -10.19 4.97
C HIS A 25 19.06 -10.03 4.66
N GLN A 26 19.93 -9.90 5.68
CA GLN A 26 21.38 -9.80 5.48
C GLN A 26 21.97 -11.07 4.85
N GLN A 27 21.53 -12.25 5.31
CA GLN A 27 21.97 -13.52 4.76
C GLN A 27 21.54 -13.64 3.28
N LEU A 28 20.31 -13.26 2.96
CA LEU A 28 19.79 -13.27 1.60
C LEU A 28 20.58 -12.31 0.67
N LEU A 29 20.89 -11.11 1.12
CA LEU A 29 21.70 -10.13 0.38
C LEU A 29 23.12 -10.69 0.12
N LYS A 30 23.75 -11.29 1.12
CA LYS A 30 25.06 -11.96 0.94
C LYS A 30 24.99 -13.09 -0.06
N ALA A 31 23.98 -13.96 0.05
CA ALA A 31 23.80 -15.11 -0.86
C ALA A 31 23.50 -14.69 -2.31
N LYS A 32 22.92 -13.50 -2.52
CA LYS A 32 22.60 -12.96 -3.86
C LYS A 32 23.59 -11.93 -4.36
N ALA A 33 24.69 -11.67 -3.64
CA ALA A 33 25.65 -10.60 -3.95
C ALA A 33 26.19 -10.67 -5.39
N SER A 34 26.41 -11.88 -5.93
CA SER A 34 26.87 -12.06 -7.32
C SER A 34 25.84 -11.64 -8.38
N LYS A 35 24.56 -11.52 -8.01
CA LYS A 35 23.46 -11.09 -8.89
C LYS A 35 23.14 -9.61 -8.74
N LEU A 36 23.69 -8.94 -7.71
CA LEU A 36 23.47 -7.55 -7.41
C LEU A 36 24.64 -6.72 -7.95
N ASP A 37 24.58 -6.40 -9.23
CA ASP A 37 25.59 -5.53 -9.87
C ASP A 37 25.50 -4.13 -9.26
N LYS A 38 26.58 -3.66 -8.63
CA LYS A 38 26.68 -2.34 -7.99
C LYS A 38 26.48 -1.17 -8.97
N LYS A 39 26.59 -1.39 -10.27
CA LYS A 39 26.27 -0.38 -11.28
C LYS A 39 24.76 -0.21 -11.49
N LEU A 40 23.96 -1.22 -11.14
CA LEU A 40 22.52 -1.26 -11.35
C LEU A 40 21.75 -1.13 -10.04
N PHE A 41 22.38 -1.49 -8.90
CA PHE A 41 21.73 -1.56 -7.59
C PHE A 41 22.53 -0.75 -6.55
N LEU A 42 21.86 0.19 -5.91
CA LEU A 42 22.32 0.83 -4.68
C LEU A 42 21.65 0.12 -3.50
N ILE A 43 22.46 -0.33 -2.54
CA ILE A 43 21.96 -0.98 -1.31
C ILE A 43 22.40 -0.14 -0.14
N GLU A 44 21.45 0.41 0.56
CA GLU A 44 21.65 1.24 1.75
C GLU A 44 20.89 0.66 2.94
N LYS A 45 21.46 0.78 4.13
CA LYS A 45 20.79 0.45 5.39
C LYS A 45 20.33 1.73 6.06
N ILE A 46 19.03 1.87 6.27
CA ILE A 46 18.43 2.99 6.99
C ILE A 46 17.97 2.48 8.36
N GLU A 47 18.62 2.94 9.43
CA GLU A 47 18.33 2.48 10.81
C GLU A 47 17.07 3.13 11.40
N ASN A 48 16.69 4.30 10.91
CA ASN A 48 15.57 5.08 11.43
C ASN A 48 14.33 4.89 10.56
N ASN A 49 13.30 4.23 11.10
CA ASN A 49 12.06 3.97 10.39
C ASN A 49 11.34 5.25 9.94
N ASN A 50 11.38 6.32 10.72
CA ASN A 50 10.76 7.58 10.29
C ASN A 50 11.46 8.13 9.05
N LYS A 51 12.80 8.11 9.04
CA LYS A 51 13.59 8.51 7.87
C LYS A 51 13.29 7.64 6.65
N LEU A 52 13.18 6.32 6.83
CA LEU A 52 12.79 5.39 5.76
C LEU A 52 11.41 5.75 5.18
N CYS A 53 10.43 6.04 6.04
CA CYS A 53 9.09 6.42 5.59
C CYS A 53 9.09 7.77 4.84
N GLU A 54 9.83 8.76 5.34
CA GLU A 54 9.98 10.08 4.71
C GLU A 54 10.64 9.97 3.34
N GLU A 55 11.77 9.27 3.24
CA GLU A 55 12.48 9.05 1.96
C GLU A 55 11.62 8.27 0.96
N THR A 56 10.82 7.30 1.45
CA THR A 56 9.89 6.54 0.61
C THR A 56 8.78 7.45 0.07
N ALA A 57 8.17 8.27 0.90
CA ALA A 57 7.15 9.23 0.48
C ALA A 57 7.72 10.25 -0.51
N GLU A 58 8.92 10.77 -0.25
CA GLU A 58 9.62 11.68 -1.15
C GLU A 58 9.93 11.02 -2.51
N ALA A 59 10.40 9.77 -2.51
CA ALA A 59 10.66 9.03 -3.74
C ALA A 59 9.37 8.85 -4.58
N ILE A 60 8.25 8.49 -3.94
CA ILE A 60 6.95 8.39 -4.61
C ILE A 60 6.50 9.76 -5.13
N SER A 61 6.64 10.84 -4.36
CA SER A 61 6.27 12.20 -4.77
C SER A 61 7.07 12.68 -6.00
N LYS A 62 8.30 12.21 -6.16
CA LYS A 62 9.13 12.41 -7.35
C LYS A 62 8.77 11.49 -8.53
N GLY A 63 7.76 10.64 -8.37
CA GLY A 63 7.24 9.78 -9.42
C GLY A 63 7.91 8.42 -9.54
N LEU A 64 8.62 7.97 -8.53
CA LEU A 64 9.17 6.61 -8.50
C LEU A 64 8.10 5.61 -8.08
N VAL A 65 8.21 4.39 -8.60
CA VAL A 65 7.39 3.25 -8.20
C VAL A 65 8.18 2.43 -7.19
N ILE A 66 7.61 2.20 -6.02
CA ILE A 66 8.27 1.55 -4.89
C ILE A 66 7.69 0.17 -4.64
N GLY A 67 8.55 -0.84 -4.52
CA GLY A 67 8.19 -2.14 -3.93
C GLY A 67 8.33 -2.05 -2.41
N TRP A 68 7.22 -2.04 -1.69
CA TRP A 68 7.19 -1.92 -0.24
C TRP A 68 7.05 -3.30 0.42
N PHE A 69 8.00 -3.64 1.29
CA PHE A 69 8.05 -4.92 1.98
C PHE A 69 8.39 -4.71 3.45
N GLN A 70 7.48 -5.06 4.37
CA GLN A 70 7.67 -4.94 5.81
C GLN A 70 6.88 -6.00 6.59
N GLY A 71 7.26 -6.25 7.84
CA GLY A 71 6.50 -7.05 8.80
C GLY A 71 5.96 -8.38 8.25
N ARG A 72 4.80 -8.81 8.73
CA ARG A 72 4.11 -10.04 8.29
C ARG A 72 3.34 -9.80 7.00
N SER A 73 3.34 -10.80 6.11
CA SER A 73 2.54 -10.69 4.88
C SER A 73 1.04 -10.73 5.19
N GLU A 74 0.26 -10.16 4.29
CA GLU A 74 -1.19 -10.18 4.35
C GLU A 74 -1.74 -11.59 4.10
N PHE A 75 -2.83 -11.92 4.77
CA PHE A 75 -3.72 -13.03 4.43
C PHE A 75 -4.78 -12.53 3.44
N GLY A 76 -4.88 -13.19 2.29
CA GLY A 76 -5.83 -12.83 1.25
C GLY A 76 -5.20 -12.28 -0.03
N PRO A 77 -6.02 -11.87 -1.02
CA PRO A 77 -5.55 -11.56 -2.38
C PRO A 77 -5.05 -10.11 -2.56
N ARG A 78 -5.04 -9.30 -1.51
CA ARG A 78 -4.70 -7.86 -1.59
C ARG A 78 -3.42 -7.56 -0.82
N GLY A 79 -2.54 -6.74 -1.41
CA GLY A 79 -1.51 -6.02 -0.66
C GLY A 79 -2.18 -4.90 0.14
N LEU A 80 -1.92 -4.86 1.43
CA LEU A 80 -2.53 -3.90 2.37
C LEU A 80 -1.47 -3.12 3.15
N GLY A 81 -0.29 -2.91 2.53
CA GLY A 81 0.78 -2.10 3.07
C GLY A 81 1.96 -2.89 3.66
N ASN A 82 2.01 -4.22 3.52
CA ASN A 82 3.16 -5.02 3.92
C ASN A 82 3.85 -5.71 2.73
N ARG A 83 3.11 -5.99 1.66
CA ARG A 83 3.60 -6.53 0.38
C ARG A 83 2.93 -5.77 -0.74
N SER A 84 3.32 -4.51 -0.92
CA SER A 84 2.62 -3.58 -1.80
C SER A 84 3.55 -2.98 -2.85
N ILE A 85 2.98 -2.55 -3.96
CA ILE A 85 3.62 -1.69 -4.95
C ILE A 85 2.96 -0.33 -4.79
N LEU A 86 3.77 0.69 -4.53
CA LEU A 86 3.30 2.04 -4.23
C LEU A 86 3.68 3.00 -5.37
N ALA A 87 2.76 3.89 -5.71
CA ALA A 87 2.98 4.95 -6.69
C ALA A 87 2.04 6.13 -6.43
N LEU A 88 2.23 7.25 -7.14
CA LEU A 88 1.34 8.39 -7.05
C LEU A 88 -0.07 8.06 -7.55
N ALA A 89 -1.08 8.51 -6.81
CA ALA A 89 -2.49 8.39 -7.18
C ALA A 89 -2.96 9.50 -8.15
N THR A 90 -2.22 10.62 -8.22
CA THR A 90 -2.62 11.87 -8.87
C THR A 90 -2.38 11.94 -10.37
N ASP A 91 -1.74 10.94 -10.98
CA ASP A 91 -1.43 10.96 -12.42
C ASP A 91 -1.65 9.57 -13.04
N GLN A 92 -2.47 9.54 -14.09
CA GLN A 92 -2.82 8.35 -14.87
C GLN A 92 -1.59 7.54 -15.33
N LYS A 93 -0.49 8.20 -15.68
CA LYS A 93 0.73 7.53 -16.17
C LYS A 93 1.27 6.48 -15.19
N TYR A 94 1.08 6.67 -13.88
CA TYR A 94 1.57 5.70 -12.89
C TYR A 94 0.74 4.42 -12.90
N LYS A 95 -0.58 4.51 -13.14
CA LYS A 95 -1.40 3.33 -13.40
C LYS A 95 -0.87 2.53 -14.60
N ASP A 96 -0.56 3.22 -15.68
CA ASP A 96 -0.08 2.61 -16.91
C ASP A 96 1.30 1.98 -16.71
N ILE A 97 2.24 2.71 -16.10
CA ILE A 97 3.58 2.19 -15.76
C ILE A 97 3.49 0.92 -14.90
N VAL A 98 2.68 0.94 -13.83
CA VAL A 98 2.58 -0.22 -12.95
C VAL A 98 1.89 -1.39 -13.63
N ASN A 99 0.85 -1.16 -14.45
CA ASN A 99 0.20 -2.24 -15.20
C ASN A 99 1.13 -2.85 -16.25
N GLU A 100 1.75 -2.03 -17.08
CA GLU A 100 2.54 -2.49 -18.22
C GLU A 100 3.92 -3.03 -17.81
N LYS A 101 4.68 -2.25 -17.02
CA LYS A 101 6.08 -2.58 -16.72
C LYS A 101 6.24 -3.49 -15.52
N VAL A 102 5.40 -3.37 -14.51
CA VAL A 102 5.54 -4.13 -13.26
C VAL A 102 4.63 -5.37 -13.26
N LYS A 103 3.33 -5.18 -13.49
CA LYS A 103 2.35 -6.28 -13.42
C LYS A 103 2.17 -7.01 -14.74
N LYS A 104 2.63 -6.45 -15.87
CA LYS A 104 2.52 -7.01 -17.23
C LYS A 104 1.10 -7.47 -17.53
N ARG A 105 0.14 -6.57 -17.32
CA ARG A 105 -1.29 -6.79 -17.51
C ARG A 105 -1.94 -5.60 -18.23
N GLU A 106 -3.20 -5.70 -18.54
CA GLU A 106 -3.96 -4.71 -19.30
C GLU A 106 -3.98 -3.35 -18.58
N SER A 107 -3.74 -2.26 -19.33
CA SER A 107 -3.62 -0.88 -18.81
C SER A 107 -4.92 -0.34 -18.19
N TRP A 108 -6.08 -0.83 -18.66
CA TRP A 108 -7.39 -0.39 -18.14
C TRP A 108 -7.69 -0.87 -16.72
N ARG A 109 -6.97 -1.85 -16.19
CA ARG A 109 -7.23 -2.37 -14.83
C ARG A 109 -6.99 -1.31 -13.77
N PRO A 110 -7.99 -1.03 -12.90
CA PRO A 110 -7.85 -0.05 -11.84
C PRO A 110 -6.97 -0.57 -10.71
N PHE A 111 -6.43 0.37 -9.93
CA PHE A 111 -5.79 0.11 -8.65
C PHE A 111 -6.69 0.56 -7.50
N CYS A 112 -6.43 0.00 -6.33
CA CYS A 112 -7.12 0.35 -5.10
C CYS A 112 -6.23 1.30 -4.30
N PRO A 113 -6.67 2.50 -3.93
CA PRO A 113 -5.88 3.40 -3.10
C PRO A 113 -5.84 2.93 -1.64
N THR A 114 -4.78 3.31 -0.92
CA THR A 114 -4.80 3.41 0.53
C THR A 114 -5.02 4.85 0.91
N ILE A 115 -5.96 5.10 1.83
CA ILE A 115 -6.33 6.42 2.34
C ILE A 115 -6.26 6.37 3.87
N ILE A 116 -5.58 7.35 4.50
CA ILE A 116 -5.57 7.43 5.96
C ILE A 116 -6.97 7.79 6.50
N GLU A 117 -7.35 7.19 7.62
CA GLU A 117 -8.72 7.25 8.16
C GLU A 117 -9.21 8.69 8.35
N GLU A 118 -8.41 9.53 8.96
CA GLU A 118 -8.77 10.92 9.27
C GLU A 118 -9.00 11.80 8.03
N LYS A 119 -8.43 11.42 6.89
CA LYS A 119 -8.62 12.12 5.62
C LYS A 119 -9.66 11.47 4.71
N SER A 120 -10.25 10.35 5.11
CA SER A 120 -11.19 9.61 4.26
C SER A 120 -12.37 10.45 3.78
N ASN A 121 -12.87 11.36 4.64
CA ASN A 121 -13.93 12.31 4.28
C ASN A 121 -13.48 13.40 3.30
N GLU A 122 -12.20 13.63 3.07
CA GLU A 122 -11.73 14.57 2.05
C GLU A 122 -11.84 13.96 0.65
N PHE A 123 -11.61 12.66 0.53
CA PHE A 123 -11.57 11.93 -0.74
C PHE A 123 -12.89 11.26 -1.11
N LEU A 124 -13.66 10.77 -0.13
CA LEU A 124 -14.81 9.90 -0.33
C LEU A 124 -16.11 10.51 0.13
N LYS A 125 -17.23 10.12 -0.50
CA LYS A 125 -18.58 10.43 -0.03
C LYS A 125 -19.02 9.38 0.98
N ASN A 126 -19.44 9.82 2.18
CA ASN A 126 -19.96 8.99 3.25
C ASN A 126 -19.09 7.72 3.55
N PRO A 127 -17.78 7.87 3.80
CA PRO A 127 -16.93 6.72 4.06
C PRO A 127 -17.29 6.07 5.40
N VAL A 128 -17.16 4.74 5.42
CA VAL A 128 -17.12 3.93 6.64
C VAL A 128 -15.76 3.25 6.72
N TYR A 129 -15.35 2.80 7.90
CA TYR A 129 -14.08 2.09 8.04
C TYR A 129 -14.05 0.82 7.17
N ALA A 130 -13.14 0.76 6.24
CA ALA A 130 -13.01 -0.30 5.23
C ALA A 130 -11.54 -0.68 5.00
N PRO A 131 -10.94 -1.54 5.87
CA PRO A 131 -9.49 -1.78 5.84
C PRO A 131 -9.02 -2.79 4.78
N TYR A 132 -9.93 -3.45 4.04
CA TYR A 132 -9.60 -4.65 3.24
C TYR A 132 -9.81 -4.51 1.73
N MET A 133 -10.02 -3.31 1.21
CA MET A 133 -10.24 -3.06 -0.23
C MET A 133 -11.41 -3.89 -0.81
N ILE A 134 -12.50 -4.07 -0.07
CA ILE A 134 -13.68 -4.85 -0.50
C ILE A 134 -14.94 -4.01 -0.72
N LEU A 135 -15.00 -2.80 -0.14
CA LEU A 135 -16.13 -1.89 -0.32
C LEU A 135 -15.78 -0.80 -1.35
N GLY A 136 -16.73 -0.51 -2.24
CA GLY A 136 -16.65 0.59 -3.18
C GLY A 136 -17.22 1.88 -2.58
N PHE A 137 -16.56 3.01 -2.86
CA PHE A 137 -16.99 4.34 -2.44
C PHE A 137 -16.95 5.30 -3.62
N GLU A 138 -17.90 6.21 -3.68
CA GLU A 138 -17.89 7.32 -4.60
C GLU A 138 -16.81 8.34 -4.18
N MET A 139 -15.97 8.75 -5.12
CA MET A 139 -14.95 9.77 -4.87
C MET A 139 -15.54 11.16 -5.02
N LYS A 140 -15.03 12.13 -4.25
CA LYS A 140 -15.47 13.53 -4.34
C LYS A 140 -14.91 14.24 -5.57
N ASN A 141 -13.64 13.96 -5.90
CA ASN A 141 -12.90 14.58 -7.00
C ASN A 141 -12.11 13.50 -7.75
N PRO A 142 -12.76 12.57 -8.47
CA PRO A 142 -12.09 11.45 -9.12
C PRO A 142 -11.07 11.88 -10.17
N GLU A 143 -11.24 13.05 -10.78
CA GLU A 143 -10.34 13.65 -11.77
C GLU A 143 -8.98 14.05 -11.22
N LEU A 144 -8.88 14.29 -9.91
CA LEU A 144 -7.61 14.59 -9.24
C LEU A 144 -6.78 13.33 -8.93
N TYR A 145 -7.42 12.15 -8.99
CA TYR A 145 -6.80 10.87 -8.62
C TYR A 145 -7.02 9.80 -9.70
N PRO A 146 -6.67 10.08 -10.96
CA PRO A 146 -7.01 9.23 -12.09
C PRO A 146 -6.35 7.84 -12.07
N ALA A 147 -5.24 7.68 -11.34
CA ALA A 147 -4.57 6.39 -11.23
C ALA A 147 -5.37 5.36 -10.40
N VAL A 148 -6.27 5.82 -9.52
CA VAL A 148 -7.04 4.98 -8.59
C VAL A 148 -8.55 5.10 -8.74
N SER A 149 -9.01 6.03 -9.58
CA SER A 149 -10.43 6.22 -9.89
C SER A 149 -10.90 5.22 -10.94
N HIS A 150 -12.08 4.63 -10.72
CA HIS A 150 -12.78 3.85 -11.73
C HIS A 150 -13.50 4.77 -12.73
N VAL A 151 -13.92 4.22 -13.84
CA VAL A 151 -14.63 4.97 -14.90
C VAL A 151 -15.97 5.56 -14.45
N ASP A 152 -16.57 5.01 -13.40
CA ASP A 152 -17.82 5.47 -12.79
C ASP A 152 -17.61 6.48 -11.64
N GLY A 153 -16.37 6.93 -11.43
CA GLY A 153 -16.03 7.88 -10.37
C GLY A 153 -15.93 7.24 -8.97
N THR A 154 -15.94 5.91 -8.87
CA THR A 154 -15.74 5.20 -7.61
C THR A 154 -14.29 4.77 -7.42
N CYS A 155 -13.94 4.38 -6.19
CA CYS A 155 -12.74 3.60 -5.90
C CYS A 155 -13.04 2.55 -4.83
N ARG A 156 -12.10 1.62 -4.62
CA ARG A 156 -12.20 0.58 -3.61
C ARG A 156 -11.01 0.66 -2.66
N PRO A 157 -11.04 1.57 -1.68
CA PRO A 157 -9.89 1.90 -0.87
C PRO A 157 -9.62 0.89 0.25
N GLN A 158 -8.38 0.89 0.74
CA GLN A 158 -8.05 0.57 2.11
C GLN A 158 -8.14 1.86 2.94
N ILE A 159 -9.02 1.91 3.94
CA ILE A 159 -9.01 2.98 4.95
C ILE A 159 -8.09 2.53 6.08
N LEU A 160 -6.95 3.23 6.21
CA LEU A 160 -5.83 2.84 7.05
C LEU A 160 -5.81 3.61 8.37
N LYS A 161 -5.83 2.89 9.50
CA LYS A 161 -5.59 3.44 10.83
C LYS A 161 -4.09 3.42 11.16
N LYS A 162 -3.60 4.47 11.81
CA LYS A 162 -2.22 4.53 12.30
C LYS A 162 -1.89 3.36 13.24
N SER A 163 -2.82 2.95 14.10
CA SER A 163 -2.64 1.85 15.05
C SER A 163 -2.47 0.47 14.40
N VAL A 164 -2.96 0.31 13.15
CA VAL A 164 -2.90 -0.96 12.42
C VAL A 164 -1.57 -1.14 11.69
N ASN A 165 -1.06 -0.08 11.07
CA ASN A 165 0.21 -0.12 10.35
C ASN A 165 0.89 1.26 10.39
N PRO A 166 1.67 1.56 11.44
CA PRO A 166 2.22 2.89 11.67
C PRO A 166 3.21 3.34 10.60
N ASP A 167 4.06 2.46 10.08
CA ASP A 167 5.07 2.83 9.07
C ASP A 167 4.40 3.12 7.72
N PHE A 168 3.50 2.26 7.27
CA PHE A 168 2.75 2.51 6.03
C PHE A 168 1.83 3.73 6.14
N TYR A 169 1.26 3.97 7.33
CA TYR A 169 0.52 5.19 7.61
C TYR A 169 1.41 6.44 7.45
N GLN A 170 2.66 6.43 7.93
CA GLN A 170 3.58 7.55 7.78
C GLN A 170 3.92 7.83 6.31
N VAL A 171 4.20 6.79 5.52
CA VAL A 171 4.41 6.93 4.07
C VAL A 171 3.18 7.56 3.40
N THR A 172 1.99 7.03 3.66
CA THR A 172 0.74 7.54 3.06
C THR A 172 0.44 8.98 3.50
N LYS A 173 0.73 9.32 4.76
CA LYS A 173 0.59 10.68 5.30
C LYS A 173 1.52 11.67 4.58
N GLY A 174 2.75 11.27 4.26
CA GLY A 174 3.71 12.07 3.49
C GLY A 174 3.28 12.32 2.04
N LEU A 175 2.23 11.63 1.57
CA LEU A 175 1.61 11.76 0.24
C LEU A 175 0.20 12.37 0.33
N ASP A 176 -0.01 13.31 1.25
CA ASP A 176 -1.29 13.98 1.49
C ASP A 176 -2.44 13.04 1.88
N GLY A 177 -2.11 11.82 2.30
CA GLY A 177 -3.07 10.86 2.86
C GLY A 177 -3.67 9.89 1.86
N ILE A 178 -3.17 9.84 0.62
CA ILE A 178 -3.60 8.86 -0.40
C ILE A 178 -2.40 8.36 -1.21
N VAL A 179 -2.34 7.06 -1.45
CA VAL A 179 -1.34 6.39 -2.29
C VAL A 179 -1.99 5.28 -3.13
N LEU A 180 -1.43 5.04 -4.35
CA LEU A 180 -1.79 3.89 -5.18
C LEU A 180 -1.14 2.67 -4.62
#